data_41813424d7c6bbe2efe53ffaeecea4cc
#
_entry.id   41813424d7c6bbe2efe53ffaeecea4cc
#
_cell.length_a   1.000
_cell.length_b   1.000
_cell.length_c   1.000
_cell.angle_alpha   90.00
_cell.angle_beta   90.00
_cell.angle_gamma   90.00
#
_symmetry.space_group_name_H-M   'P 1'
#
loop_
_entity.id
_entity.type
_entity.pdbx_description
1 polymer ?
#
loop_
_entity_poly.entity_id
_entity_poly.type
_entity_poly.pdbx_seq_one_letter_code
_entity_poly.pdbx_strand_id
1 'polypeptide(L)'
;MNKEHEILIIAKNTNGIVARIMSLFNRRGYFVNKMTAGVTNKTGYARLTLTVDGDAKSLDQIQKQVYKIVDVVKVKVFPVENVIRRELMLIKVKSDSETRSQIVQIADIYRGKILDVSPTSLIIELTGDVQKLRGFVEIMRNYGILEMAKTGVTAMSRGETVSYTHLTLPTK
;
A
#
# COMPACT_ATOMS: atom_id res chain seq x y z
N MET A 1 16.91 5.66 12.94
CA MET A 1 15.93 5.82 11.83
C MET A 1 14.79 4.86 12.11
N ASN A 2 13.59 5.37 12.32
CA ASN A 2 12.41 4.53 12.45
C ASN A 2 12.21 3.81 11.10
N LYS A 3 12.05 2.48 11.17
CA LYS A 3 11.85 1.64 9.99
C LYS A 3 10.36 1.56 9.69
N GLU A 4 9.99 1.73 8.42
CA GLU A 4 8.60 1.52 7.98
C GLU A 4 8.23 0.04 8.09
N HIS A 5 7.03 -0.22 8.60
CA HIS A 5 6.46 -1.55 8.75
C HIS A 5 5.04 -1.61 8.22
N GLU A 6 4.68 -2.72 7.59
CA GLU A 6 3.31 -2.96 7.15
C GLU A 6 2.54 -3.78 8.20
N ILE A 7 1.37 -3.28 8.55
CA ILE A 7 0.42 -3.95 9.44
C ILE A 7 -0.80 -4.35 8.65
N LEU A 8 -1.11 -5.63 8.64
CA LEU A 8 -2.34 -6.18 8.12
C LEU A 8 -3.41 -6.18 9.22
N ILE A 9 -4.57 -5.66 8.90
CA ILE A 9 -5.77 -5.72 9.74
C ILE A 9 -6.88 -6.35 8.94
N ILE A 10 -7.51 -7.39 9.50
CA ILE A 10 -8.75 -7.98 8.98
C ILE A 10 -9.85 -7.63 9.97
N ALA A 11 -10.93 -7.06 9.47
CA ALA A 11 -12.05 -6.65 10.29
C ALA A 11 -13.38 -6.97 9.61
N LYS A 12 -14.48 -7.08 10.37
CA LYS A 12 -15.82 -7.09 9.80
C LYS A 12 -16.04 -5.78 9.04
N ASN A 13 -16.60 -5.87 7.83
CA ASN A 13 -16.84 -4.71 6.97
C ASN A 13 -18.12 -3.98 7.42
N THR A 14 -18.05 -3.34 8.57
CA THR A 14 -19.10 -2.54 9.17
C THR A 14 -18.89 -1.05 8.92
N ASN A 15 -19.97 -0.27 8.90
CA ASN A 15 -19.86 1.18 8.74
C ASN A 15 -18.95 1.78 9.80
N GLY A 16 -18.01 2.63 9.34
CA GLY A 16 -17.07 3.34 10.20
C GLY A 16 -15.91 2.54 10.74
N ILE A 17 -15.71 1.27 10.33
CA ILE A 17 -14.58 0.45 10.82
C ILE A 17 -13.23 1.11 10.54
N VAL A 18 -13.03 1.65 9.35
CA VAL A 18 -11.80 2.36 8.96
C VAL A 18 -11.61 3.60 9.85
N ALA A 19 -12.67 4.39 10.05
CA ALA A 19 -12.61 5.58 10.90
C ALA A 19 -12.26 5.24 12.35
N ARG A 20 -12.82 4.16 12.90
CA ARG A 20 -12.51 3.68 14.27
C ARG A 20 -11.04 3.27 14.41
N ILE A 21 -10.51 2.55 13.42
CA ILE A 21 -9.11 2.15 13.39
C ILE A 21 -8.22 3.39 13.32
N MET A 22 -8.47 4.31 12.39
CA MET A 22 -7.68 5.53 12.22
C MET A 22 -7.76 6.46 13.46
N SER A 23 -8.93 6.55 14.08
CA SER A 23 -9.11 7.30 15.33
C SER A 23 -8.26 6.74 16.48
N LEU A 24 -8.08 5.41 16.55
CA LEU A 24 -7.19 4.79 17.53
C LEU A 24 -5.72 5.16 17.26
N PHE A 25 -5.26 5.12 16.01
CA PHE A 25 -3.90 5.51 15.63
C PHE A 25 -3.64 6.98 16.01
N ASN A 26 -4.55 7.89 15.64
CA ASN A 26 -4.44 9.31 15.96
C ASN A 26 -4.37 9.58 17.47
N ARG A 27 -5.27 8.98 18.27
CA ARG A 27 -5.27 9.16 19.73
C ARG A 27 -4.01 8.65 20.42
N ARG A 28 -3.33 7.68 19.81
CA ARG A 28 -2.08 7.10 20.34
C ARG A 28 -0.82 7.75 19.78
N GLY A 29 -0.97 8.72 18.88
CA GLY A 29 0.15 9.39 18.24
C GLY A 29 0.93 8.52 17.26
N TYR A 30 0.31 7.45 16.73
CA TYR A 30 0.91 6.62 15.70
C TYR A 30 0.68 7.25 14.33
N PHE A 31 1.76 7.49 13.61
CA PHE A 31 1.69 8.06 12.27
C PHE A 31 1.49 6.96 11.22
N VAL A 32 0.46 7.11 10.38
CA VAL A 32 0.18 6.21 9.26
C VAL A 32 0.62 6.89 7.98
N ASN A 33 1.69 6.39 7.36
CA ASN A 33 2.27 6.93 6.13
C ASN A 33 1.41 6.60 4.91
N LYS A 34 0.90 5.36 4.86
CA LYS A 34 0.12 4.85 3.73
C LYS A 34 -0.97 3.91 4.24
N MET A 35 -2.08 3.86 3.51
CA MET A 35 -3.18 2.94 3.78
C MET A 35 -3.75 2.39 2.48
N THR A 36 -4.00 1.09 2.46
CA THR A 36 -4.79 0.42 1.44
C THR A 36 -5.92 -0.35 2.11
N ALA A 37 -7.13 -0.16 1.65
CA ALA A 37 -8.31 -0.86 2.16
C ALA A 37 -9.08 -1.49 1.01
N GLY A 38 -9.60 -2.69 1.24
CA GLY A 38 -10.39 -3.42 0.24
C GLY A 38 -11.17 -4.56 0.87
N VAL A 39 -12.02 -5.18 0.07
CA VAL A 39 -12.75 -6.38 0.47
C VAL A 39 -11.82 -7.60 0.45
N THR A 40 -12.21 -8.64 1.16
CA THR A 40 -11.52 -9.94 1.14
C THR A 40 -12.32 -10.93 0.28
N ASN A 41 -11.72 -12.10 0.00
CA ASN A 41 -12.44 -13.23 -0.60
C ASN A 41 -13.53 -13.79 0.34
N LYS A 42 -13.54 -13.45 1.61
CA LYS A 42 -14.57 -13.81 2.58
C LYS A 42 -15.57 -12.68 2.70
N THR A 43 -16.83 -12.93 2.31
CA THR A 43 -17.92 -11.95 2.37
C THR A 43 -18.07 -11.38 3.78
N GLY A 44 -18.31 -10.07 3.88
CA GLY A 44 -18.50 -9.37 5.15
C GLY A 44 -17.21 -8.98 5.87
N TYR A 45 -16.04 -9.18 5.26
CA TYR A 45 -14.76 -8.77 5.84
C TYR A 45 -14.00 -7.79 4.94
N ALA A 46 -13.37 -6.82 5.58
CA ALA A 46 -12.44 -5.88 4.96
C ALA A 46 -11.01 -6.21 5.36
N ARG A 47 -10.09 -5.91 4.46
CA ARG A 47 -8.64 -6.00 4.65
C ARG A 47 -8.05 -4.61 4.56
N LEU A 48 -7.30 -4.20 5.57
CA LEU A 48 -6.51 -2.99 5.56
C LEU A 48 -5.04 -3.36 5.66
N THR A 49 -4.20 -2.67 4.89
CA THR A 49 -2.75 -2.69 5.04
C THR A 49 -2.31 -1.27 5.34
N LEU A 50 -1.70 -1.06 6.50
CA LEU A 50 -1.20 0.22 6.95
C LEU A 50 0.32 0.19 6.96
N THR A 51 0.97 1.23 6.44
CA THR A 51 2.42 1.46 6.61
C THR A 51 2.62 2.47 7.73
N VAL A 52 3.35 2.08 8.74
CA VAL A 52 3.60 2.87 9.95
C VAL A 52 5.08 2.91 10.29
N ASP A 53 5.52 3.99 10.92
CA ASP A 53 6.85 4.09 11.50
C ASP A 53 6.83 3.59 12.95
N GLY A 54 7.84 2.81 13.32
CA GLY A 54 7.94 2.34 14.69
C GLY A 54 9.09 1.37 14.94
N ASP A 55 9.36 1.18 16.22
CA ASP A 55 10.22 0.10 16.71
C ASP A 55 9.38 -1.14 17.09
N ALA A 56 10.04 -2.23 17.44
CA ALA A 56 9.37 -3.48 17.79
C ALA A 56 8.38 -3.33 18.94
N LYS A 57 8.69 -2.47 19.94
CA LYS A 57 7.82 -2.22 21.08
C LYS A 57 6.56 -1.47 20.69
N SER A 58 6.70 -0.44 19.86
CA SER A 58 5.56 0.33 19.32
C SER A 58 4.65 -0.55 18.49
N LEU A 59 5.22 -1.41 17.62
CA LEU A 59 4.46 -2.34 16.78
C LEU A 59 3.66 -3.36 17.60
N ASP A 60 4.26 -3.93 18.65
CA ASP A 60 3.56 -4.84 19.58
C ASP A 60 2.39 -4.12 20.28
N GLN A 61 2.61 -2.88 20.72
CA GLN A 61 1.54 -2.06 21.30
C GLN A 61 0.43 -1.77 20.31
N ILE A 62 0.76 -1.38 19.07
CA ILE A 62 -0.23 -1.15 18.01
C ILE A 62 -1.08 -2.39 17.80
N GLN A 63 -0.45 -3.57 17.63
CA GLN A 63 -1.18 -4.83 17.45
C GLN A 63 -2.17 -5.07 18.58
N LYS A 64 -1.73 -4.99 19.83
CA LYS A 64 -2.56 -5.21 21.02
C LYS A 64 -3.73 -4.23 21.12
N GLN A 65 -3.52 -2.97 20.75
CA GLN A 65 -4.56 -1.94 20.82
C GLN A 65 -5.59 -2.07 19.70
N VAL A 66 -5.13 -2.34 18.47
CA VAL A 66 -6.01 -2.54 17.31
C VAL A 66 -6.87 -3.79 17.50
N TYR A 67 -6.30 -4.85 18.06
CA TYR A 67 -7.02 -6.10 18.33
C TYR A 67 -8.17 -5.96 19.34
N LYS A 68 -8.17 -4.91 20.18
CA LYS A 68 -9.27 -4.61 21.10
C LYS A 68 -10.51 -3.99 20.44
N ILE A 69 -10.42 -3.58 19.19
CA ILE A 69 -11.59 -3.07 18.43
C ILE A 69 -12.48 -4.28 18.12
N VAL A 70 -13.75 -4.20 18.54
CA VAL A 70 -14.71 -5.33 18.53
C VAL A 70 -14.81 -6.03 17.17
N ASP A 71 -14.78 -5.26 16.08
CA ASP A 71 -14.93 -5.80 14.71
C ASP A 71 -13.61 -6.29 14.11
N VAL A 72 -12.47 -6.07 14.78
CA VAL A 72 -11.17 -6.53 14.30
C VAL A 72 -11.00 -8.01 14.67
N VAL A 73 -10.71 -8.84 13.66
CA VAL A 73 -10.57 -10.28 13.83
C VAL A 73 -9.12 -10.76 13.70
N LYS A 74 -8.28 -9.99 13.03
CA LYS A 74 -6.85 -10.29 12.92
C LYS A 74 -6.03 -9.03 12.76
N VAL A 75 -4.87 -9.02 13.43
CA VAL A 75 -3.82 -8.02 13.23
C VAL A 75 -2.50 -8.77 13.07
N LYS A 76 -1.71 -8.42 12.07
CA LYS A 76 -0.40 -9.02 11.81
C LYS A 76 0.56 -7.95 11.33
N VAL A 77 1.74 -7.84 11.95
CA VAL A 77 2.87 -7.11 11.38
C VAL A 77 3.57 -8.02 10.38
N PHE A 78 3.79 -7.52 9.17
CA PHE A 78 4.52 -8.29 8.17
C PHE A 78 6.03 -8.28 8.50
N PRO A 79 6.71 -9.43 8.38
CA PRO A 79 8.17 -9.48 8.47
C PRO A 79 8.80 -8.76 7.28
N VAL A 80 10.08 -8.42 7.39
CA VAL A 80 10.83 -7.81 6.29
C VAL A 80 10.94 -8.78 5.10
N GLU A 81 11.16 -10.06 5.39
CA GLU A 81 11.37 -11.12 4.40
C GLU A 81 10.10 -11.94 4.15
N ASN A 82 10.08 -12.71 3.07
CA ASN A 82 9.00 -13.62 2.68
C ASN A 82 7.63 -12.96 2.52
N VAL A 83 7.62 -11.69 2.09
CA VAL A 83 6.41 -10.92 1.79
C VAL A 83 6.50 -10.32 0.40
N ILE A 84 5.43 -10.46 -0.36
CA ILE A 84 5.25 -9.71 -1.62
C ILE A 84 4.60 -8.40 -1.28
N ARG A 85 5.21 -7.29 -1.75
CA ARG A 85 4.71 -5.92 -1.60
C ARG A 85 4.50 -5.32 -2.97
N ARG A 86 3.38 -4.68 -3.19
CA ARG A 86 3.09 -3.95 -4.43
C ARG A 86 2.36 -2.67 -4.13
N GLU A 87 2.75 -1.62 -4.86
CA GLU A 87 2.01 -0.36 -5.00
C GLU A 87 1.71 -0.14 -6.48
N LEU A 88 0.60 0.52 -6.77
CA LEU A 88 0.29 1.05 -8.09
C LEU A 88 0.57 2.56 -8.07
N MET A 89 1.19 3.05 -9.13
CA MET A 89 1.43 4.48 -9.36
C MET A 89 0.90 4.88 -10.72
N LEU A 90 0.18 5.99 -10.76
CA LEU A 90 -0.12 6.75 -11.97
C LEU A 90 0.73 8.03 -11.93
N ILE A 91 1.46 8.30 -12.99
CA ILE A 91 2.31 9.47 -13.09
C ILE A 91 2.10 10.15 -14.44
N LYS A 92 1.85 11.45 -14.39
CA LYS A 92 1.74 12.31 -15.56
C LYS A 92 3.02 13.13 -15.69
N VAL A 93 3.68 13.00 -16.83
CA VAL A 93 4.95 13.69 -17.11
C VAL A 93 4.84 14.56 -18.34
N LYS A 94 5.58 15.67 -18.38
CA LYS A 94 5.74 16.47 -19.59
C LYS A 94 6.39 15.63 -20.67
N SER A 95 5.93 15.81 -21.90
CA SER A 95 6.44 15.09 -23.05
C SER A 95 6.22 15.95 -24.31
N ASP A 96 7.27 16.18 -25.04
CA ASP A 96 7.26 16.79 -26.36
C ASP A 96 7.74 15.80 -27.42
N SER A 97 7.93 16.26 -28.65
CA SER A 97 8.41 15.42 -29.77
C SER A 97 9.83 14.86 -29.54
N GLU A 98 10.67 15.57 -28.77
CA GLU A 98 12.07 15.19 -28.57
C GLU A 98 12.23 14.21 -27.40
N THR A 99 11.47 14.42 -26.32
CA THR A 99 11.59 13.64 -25.06
C THR A 99 10.68 12.41 -25.02
N ARG A 100 9.64 12.38 -25.84
CA ARG A 100 8.61 11.31 -25.82
C ARG A 100 9.18 9.91 -25.98
N SER A 101 10.04 9.71 -26.96
CA SER A 101 10.64 8.39 -27.23
C SER A 101 11.51 7.92 -26.06
N GLN A 102 12.23 8.84 -25.42
CA GLN A 102 13.07 8.52 -24.27
C GLN A 102 12.21 8.12 -23.06
N ILE A 103 11.12 8.85 -22.78
CA ILE A 103 10.19 8.54 -21.69
C ILE A 103 9.55 7.17 -21.89
N VAL A 104 9.12 6.85 -23.12
CA VAL A 104 8.55 5.54 -23.46
C VAL A 104 9.57 4.43 -23.24
N GLN A 105 10.81 4.58 -23.71
CA GLN A 105 11.88 3.59 -23.48
C GLN A 105 12.14 3.36 -22.00
N ILE A 106 12.18 4.42 -21.18
CA ILE A 106 12.36 4.29 -19.74
C ILE A 106 11.16 3.56 -19.11
N ALA A 107 9.93 3.91 -19.53
CA ALA A 107 8.73 3.24 -19.05
C ALA A 107 8.78 1.73 -19.37
N ASP A 108 9.22 1.34 -20.56
CA ASP A 108 9.36 -0.06 -20.98
C ASP A 108 10.41 -0.81 -20.11
N ILE A 109 11.57 -0.19 -19.86
CA ILE A 109 12.60 -0.76 -18.96
C ILE A 109 12.03 -1.06 -17.57
N TYR A 110 11.21 -0.16 -17.04
CA TYR A 110 10.52 -0.33 -15.77
C TYR A 110 9.24 -1.18 -15.85
N ARG A 111 8.90 -1.69 -17.05
CA ARG A 111 7.66 -2.42 -17.33
C ARG A 111 6.42 -1.61 -16.93
N GLY A 112 6.45 -0.33 -17.23
CA GLY A 112 5.30 0.57 -17.12
C GLY A 112 4.41 0.48 -18.35
N LYS A 113 3.17 0.92 -18.22
CA LYS A 113 2.21 1.00 -19.31
C LYS A 113 1.88 2.45 -19.58
N ILE A 114 1.94 2.85 -20.85
CA ILE A 114 1.43 4.15 -21.28
C ILE A 114 -0.11 4.03 -21.36
N LEU A 115 -0.79 4.84 -20.57
CA LEU A 115 -2.25 4.85 -20.50
C LEU A 115 -2.86 5.96 -21.37
N ASP A 116 -2.15 7.09 -21.46
CA ASP A 116 -2.60 8.25 -22.23
C ASP A 116 -1.42 8.95 -22.89
N VAL A 117 -1.64 9.44 -24.10
CA VAL A 117 -0.68 10.20 -24.91
C VAL A 117 -1.34 11.49 -25.37
N SER A 118 -0.82 12.63 -24.88
CA SER A 118 -1.22 13.96 -25.31
C SER A 118 -0.08 14.66 -26.05
N PRO A 119 -0.32 15.75 -26.78
CA PRO A 119 0.76 16.50 -27.44
C PRO A 119 1.89 16.93 -26.50
N THR A 120 1.57 17.25 -25.24
CA THR A 120 2.50 17.82 -24.26
C THR A 120 2.71 16.96 -23.01
N SER A 121 2.09 15.79 -22.92
CA SER A 121 2.21 14.91 -21.73
C SER A 121 1.94 13.45 -22.02
N LEU A 122 2.41 12.58 -21.13
CA LEU A 122 2.12 11.15 -21.06
C LEU A 122 1.60 10.80 -19.68
N ILE A 123 0.64 9.85 -19.59
CA ILE A 123 0.26 9.19 -18.35
C ILE A 123 0.80 7.77 -18.36
N ILE A 124 1.54 7.41 -17.33
CA ILE A 124 2.21 6.13 -17.18
C ILE A 124 1.69 5.44 -15.93
N GLU A 125 1.25 4.19 -16.08
CA GLU A 125 0.97 3.27 -14.97
C GLU A 125 2.22 2.46 -14.65
N LEU A 126 2.58 2.37 -13.38
CA LEU A 126 3.67 1.53 -12.91
C LEU A 126 3.27 0.78 -11.65
N THR A 127 3.50 -0.54 -11.63
CA THR A 127 3.32 -1.39 -10.46
C THR A 127 4.67 -1.98 -10.03
N GLY A 128 4.93 -1.94 -8.73
CA GLY A 128 6.18 -2.47 -8.20
C GLY A 128 6.28 -2.36 -6.69
N ASP A 129 7.48 -2.65 -6.19
CA ASP A 129 7.86 -2.32 -4.82
C ASP A 129 8.24 -0.84 -4.70
N VAL A 130 8.41 -0.39 -3.46
CA VAL A 130 8.72 1.01 -3.15
C VAL A 130 10.00 1.49 -3.83
N GLN A 131 11.04 0.63 -3.90
CA GLN A 131 12.33 1.01 -4.49
C GLN A 131 12.22 1.20 -6.00
N LYS A 132 11.53 0.29 -6.69
CA LYS A 132 11.26 0.40 -8.13
C LYS A 132 10.50 1.70 -8.45
N LEU A 133 9.42 1.99 -7.72
CA LEU A 133 8.62 3.20 -7.94
C LEU A 133 9.43 4.46 -7.66
N ARG A 134 10.23 4.46 -6.60
CA ARG A 134 11.11 5.57 -6.25
C ARG A 134 12.15 5.85 -7.36
N GLY A 135 12.83 4.81 -7.84
CA GLY A 135 13.80 4.94 -8.92
C GLY A 135 13.19 5.51 -10.20
N PHE A 136 11.98 5.07 -10.55
CA PHE A 136 11.26 5.63 -11.70
C PHE A 136 10.92 7.12 -11.51
N VAL A 137 10.42 7.51 -10.36
CA VAL A 137 10.11 8.91 -10.05
C VAL A 137 11.35 9.80 -10.12
N GLU A 138 12.49 9.34 -9.61
CA GLU A 138 13.76 10.07 -9.67
C GLU A 138 14.15 10.41 -11.13
N ILE A 139 14.03 9.42 -12.03
CA ILE A 139 14.33 9.63 -13.46
C ILE A 139 13.31 10.57 -14.09
N MET A 140 12.01 10.39 -13.81
CA MET A 140 10.94 11.22 -14.40
C MET A 140 10.99 12.68 -13.97
N ARG A 141 11.62 13.00 -12.84
CA ARG A 141 11.83 14.40 -12.42
C ARG A 141 12.59 15.23 -13.47
N ASN A 142 13.49 14.61 -14.22
CA ASN A 142 14.26 15.31 -15.26
C ASN A 142 13.40 15.76 -16.44
N TYR A 143 12.25 15.13 -16.66
CA TYR A 143 11.31 15.46 -17.72
C TYR A 143 10.19 16.42 -17.26
N GLY A 144 9.99 16.52 -15.94
CA GLY A 144 8.95 17.33 -15.31
C GLY A 144 7.69 16.53 -15.02
N ILE A 145 7.49 16.22 -13.74
CA ILE A 145 6.30 15.55 -13.24
C ILE A 145 5.20 16.61 -13.08
N LEU A 146 4.07 16.40 -13.76
CA LEU A 146 2.89 17.26 -13.68
C LEU A 146 1.96 16.84 -12.54
N GLU A 147 1.77 15.52 -12.39
CA GLU A 147 0.87 14.94 -11.39
C GLU A 147 1.32 13.52 -11.06
N MET A 148 1.08 13.09 -9.83
CA MET A 148 1.37 11.73 -9.41
C MET A 148 0.37 11.27 -8.36
N ALA A 149 -0.20 10.08 -8.56
CA ALA A 149 -1.05 9.40 -7.59
C ALA A 149 -0.48 8.02 -7.31
N LYS A 150 -0.49 7.62 -6.02
CA LYS A 150 -0.05 6.28 -5.59
C LYS A 150 -1.08 5.66 -4.68
N THR A 151 -1.23 4.35 -4.77
CA THR A 151 -1.91 3.58 -3.72
C THR A 151 -0.99 3.43 -2.51
N GLY A 152 -1.52 2.92 -1.41
CA GLY A 152 -0.69 2.35 -0.37
C GLY A 152 -0.16 0.96 -0.78
N VAL A 153 0.63 0.35 0.11
CA VAL A 153 1.18 -0.98 -0.09
C VAL A 153 0.09 -2.03 0.06
N THR A 154 -0.05 -2.91 -0.92
CA THR A 154 -0.73 -4.19 -0.76
C THR A 154 0.34 -5.25 -0.50
N ALA A 155 0.25 -5.93 0.65
CA ALA A 155 1.25 -6.91 1.08
C ALA A 155 0.62 -8.28 1.30
N MET A 156 1.36 -9.35 0.95
CA MET A 156 0.93 -10.74 1.13
C MET A 156 2.13 -11.61 1.47
N SER A 157 1.98 -12.51 2.46
CA SER A 157 3.01 -13.50 2.79
C SER A 157 3.21 -14.48 1.64
N ARG A 158 4.46 -14.88 1.40
CA ARG A 158 4.79 -15.96 0.45
C ARG A 158 4.48 -17.33 1.05
N GLY A 159 4.40 -18.34 0.20
CA GLY A 159 4.15 -19.74 0.56
C GLY A 159 2.71 -19.99 1.00
N GLU A 160 2.52 -21.07 1.77
CA GLU A 160 1.20 -21.57 2.18
C GLU A 160 0.56 -20.75 3.32
N THR A 161 1.24 -19.75 3.87
CA THR A 161 0.75 -18.92 4.97
C THR A 161 -0.39 -18.03 4.51
N VAL A 162 -1.63 -18.37 4.89
CA VAL A 162 -2.83 -17.57 4.57
C VAL A 162 -3.20 -16.68 5.75
N SER A 163 -3.57 -15.44 5.44
CA SER A 163 -3.96 -14.47 6.48
C SER A 163 -5.32 -14.78 7.13
N TYR A 164 -6.07 -15.78 6.62
CA TYR A 164 -7.45 -16.07 7.04
C TYR A 164 -7.65 -17.46 7.69
N THR A 165 -6.61 -18.27 7.87
CA THR A 165 -6.69 -19.69 8.27
C THR A 165 -7.41 -19.95 9.59
N HIS A 166 -7.70 -18.96 10.41
CA HIS A 166 -8.36 -19.12 11.71
C HIS A 166 -9.59 -18.21 11.89
N LEU A 167 -10.26 -17.83 10.81
CA LEU A 167 -11.58 -17.22 10.89
C LEU A 167 -12.67 -18.30 10.98
N THR A 168 -12.45 -19.34 11.77
CA THR A 168 -13.53 -20.18 12.27
C THR A 168 -14.29 -19.33 13.28
N LEU A 169 -15.56 -19.02 12.96
CA LEU A 169 -16.48 -18.47 13.94
C LEU A 169 -16.49 -19.41 15.14
N PRO A 170 -16.43 -18.91 16.38
CA PRO A 170 -16.85 -19.74 17.51
C PRO A 170 -18.32 -20.11 17.21
N THR A 171 -18.55 -21.36 16.93
CA THR A 171 -19.87 -21.95 16.99
C THR A 171 -20.37 -21.77 18.43
N LYS A 172 -21.42 -20.97 18.59
CA LYS A 172 -22.20 -20.92 19.82
C LYS A 172 -22.88 -22.25 20.03
#